data_c0b1705b8c824820cf8138ed52f68dd0
#
_entry.id   c0b1705b8c824820cf8138ed52f68dd0
#
_cell.length_a   1.000
_cell.length_b   1.000
_cell.length_c   1.000
_cell.angle_alpha   90.00
_cell.angle_beta   90.00
_cell.angle_gamma   90.00
#
_symmetry.space_group_name_H-M   'P 1'
#
loop_
_entity.id
_entity.type
_entity.pdbx_description
1 polymer ?
#
loop_
_entity_poly.entity_id
_entity_poly.type
_entity_poly.pdbx_seq_one_letter_code
_entity_poly.pdbx_strand_id
1 'polypeptide(L)'
;MGKYQKNIEAARSVTIMQYLATCHPGELVRKTDDEYCTKTHSSLVITPSKDLFHWFSQNIGGRSALDYMTNVERVDFVSAVRFLNNLTPVPVSSQMAKMPTPTKQQKSREFELPKADKNCEAVVAYLMHRGISPKVLRYCVGSGILYQTTRGSYRNCVFVGKDEYGVARCAFQRGCQGTFRGDVSGSQKQYGFLISSEDPACDTVEIYEAPIDAMSGATIRQYKHDKPWRSVHYLALGGLNYLPIDYFLQQHPQVKNVVLCFDRDEPGRNFTEIAAKKLTDKKYAVKDMPPAVGKDYNEYLVAAKKLISMER
;
A
#
# COMPACT_ATOMS: atom_id res chain seq x y z
N MET A 1 -2.13 32.47 -31.85
CA MET A 1 -2.61 31.25 -31.16
C MET A 1 -3.76 30.67 -31.94
N GLY A 2 -3.65 29.39 -32.34
CA GLY A 2 -4.70 28.71 -33.10
C GLY A 2 -5.94 28.45 -32.24
N LYS A 3 -7.12 28.37 -32.86
CA LYS A 3 -8.41 28.11 -32.19
C LYS A 3 -8.36 26.84 -31.28
N TYR A 4 -7.58 25.84 -31.68
CA TYR A 4 -7.39 24.59 -30.94
C TYR A 4 -6.64 24.80 -29.61
N GLN A 5 -5.63 25.66 -29.60
CA GLN A 5 -4.84 25.96 -28.38
C GLN A 5 -5.66 26.73 -27.35
N LYS A 6 -6.52 27.66 -27.80
CA LYS A 6 -7.47 28.36 -26.93
C LYS A 6 -8.45 27.41 -26.22
N ASN A 7 -8.92 26.39 -26.94
CA ASN A 7 -9.83 25.38 -26.37
C ASN A 7 -9.13 24.51 -25.29
N ILE A 8 -7.85 24.19 -25.47
CA ILE A 8 -7.08 23.44 -24.45
C ILE A 8 -6.86 24.30 -23.21
N GLU A 9 -6.50 25.57 -23.39
CA GLU A 9 -6.31 26.50 -22.27
C GLU A 9 -7.59 26.73 -21.49
N ALA A 10 -8.71 26.88 -22.18
CA ALA A 10 -10.05 26.98 -21.54
C ALA A 10 -10.41 25.71 -20.77
N ALA A 11 -10.18 24.52 -21.32
CA ALA A 11 -10.38 23.26 -20.61
C ALA A 11 -9.47 23.12 -19.39
N ARG A 12 -8.22 23.58 -19.46
CA ARG A 12 -7.29 23.57 -18.32
C ARG A 12 -7.62 24.60 -17.23
N SER A 13 -8.43 25.59 -17.52
CA SER A 13 -8.88 26.56 -16.51
C SER A 13 -9.94 26.01 -15.58
N VAL A 14 -10.57 24.89 -15.92
CA VAL A 14 -11.51 24.18 -15.03
C VAL A 14 -10.71 23.45 -13.96
N THR A 15 -10.93 23.82 -12.69
CA THR A 15 -10.21 23.18 -11.58
C THR A 15 -10.75 21.79 -11.29
N ILE A 16 -9.92 20.94 -10.69
CA ILE A 16 -10.31 19.60 -10.25
C ILE A 16 -11.52 19.66 -9.30
N MET A 17 -11.50 20.62 -8.38
CA MET A 17 -12.59 20.83 -7.43
C MET A 17 -13.92 21.21 -8.11
N GLN A 18 -13.87 22.11 -9.11
CA GLN A 18 -15.05 22.49 -9.90
C GLN A 18 -15.60 21.29 -10.67
N TYR A 19 -14.73 20.51 -11.29
CA TYR A 19 -15.12 19.32 -12.03
C TYR A 19 -15.81 18.29 -11.13
N LEU A 20 -15.16 17.91 -10.02
CA LEU A 20 -15.71 16.92 -9.10
C LEU A 20 -16.98 17.39 -8.40
N ALA A 21 -17.06 18.67 -8.04
CA ALA A 21 -18.27 19.24 -7.48
C ALA A 21 -19.46 19.21 -8.46
N THR A 22 -19.20 19.34 -9.75
CA THR A 22 -20.23 19.38 -10.79
C THR A 22 -20.62 17.99 -11.27
N CYS A 23 -19.63 17.14 -11.57
CA CYS A 23 -19.87 15.85 -12.22
C CYS A 23 -19.99 14.69 -11.24
N HIS A 24 -19.38 14.82 -10.05
CA HIS A 24 -19.37 13.78 -9.01
C HIS A 24 -19.84 14.33 -7.66
N PRO A 25 -21.08 14.86 -7.55
CA PRO A 25 -21.56 15.49 -6.33
C PRO A 25 -21.55 14.51 -5.16
N GLY A 26 -20.91 14.92 -4.05
CA GLY A 26 -20.82 14.10 -2.84
C GLY A 26 -19.68 13.07 -2.84
N GLU A 27 -18.84 13.00 -3.88
CA GLU A 27 -17.68 12.11 -3.93
C GLU A 27 -16.49 12.65 -3.09
N LEU A 28 -16.37 13.97 -2.96
CA LEU A 28 -15.28 14.60 -2.21
C LEU A 28 -15.42 14.38 -0.70
N VAL A 29 -14.29 14.00 -0.07
CA VAL A 29 -14.12 13.87 1.38
C VAL A 29 -12.98 14.76 1.81
N ARG A 30 -13.22 15.69 2.72
CA ARG A 30 -12.20 16.59 3.25
C ARG A 30 -11.29 15.82 4.22
N LYS A 31 -9.97 15.89 4.03
CA LYS A 31 -8.95 15.32 4.92
C LYS A 31 -8.34 16.37 5.85
N THR A 32 -7.93 17.48 5.27
CA THR A 32 -7.37 18.64 5.99
C THR A 32 -7.97 19.93 5.42
N ASP A 33 -7.45 21.09 5.83
CA ASP A 33 -7.92 22.38 5.30
C ASP A 33 -7.66 22.55 3.80
N ASP A 34 -6.59 21.93 3.29
CA ASP A 34 -6.19 21.99 1.87
C ASP A 34 -5.97 20.62 1.23
N GLU A 35 -6.55 19.55 1.82
CA GLU A 35 -6.49 18.21 1.22
C GLU A 35 -7.85 17.54 1.22
N TYR A 36 -8.20 16.98 0.08
CA TYR A 36 -9.40 16.20 -0.16
C TYR A 36 -9.04 14.83 -0.75
N CYS A 37 -9.91 13.86 -0.62
CA CYS A 37 -9.86 12.61 -1.38
C CYS A 37 -11.24 12.29 -1.95
N THR A 38 -11.33 11.30 -2.82
CA THR A 38 -12.62 10.78 -3.24
C THR A 38 -13.04 9.61 -2.34
N LYS A 39 -14.34 9.39 -2.19
CA LYS A 39 -14.90 8.24 -1.46
C LYS A 39 -14.44 6.93 -2.09
N THR A 40 -14.45 6.89 -3.41
CA THR A 40 -14.08 5.72 -4.21
C THR A 40 -12.59 5.41 -4.11
N HIS A 41 -11.74 6.46 -4.03
CA HIS A 41 -10.29 6.32 -4.01
C HIS A 41 -9.67 7.14 -2.87
N SER A 42 -9.63 6.58 -1.67
CA SER A 42 -9.09 7.27 -0.48
C SER A 42 -7.60 7.61 -0.56
N SER A 43 -6.85 6.94 -1.45
CA SER A 43 -5.43 7.21 -1.75
C SER A 43 -5.23 8.27 -2.85
N LEU A 44 -6.30 8.73 -3.51
CA LEU A 44 -6.26 9.86 -4.43
C LEU A 44 -6.44 11.14 -3.64
N VAL A 45 -5.37 11.90 -3.46
CA VAL A 45 -5.36 13.16 -2.72
C VAL A 45 -5.40 14.34 -3.69
N ILE A 46 -6.27 15.29 -3.39
CA ILE A 46 -6.45 16.53 -4.14
C ILE A 46 -6.04 17.69 -3.25
N THR A 47 -5.20 18.59 -3.74
CA THR A 47 -4.76 19.81 -3.06
C THR A 47 -5.32 21.04 -3.81
N PRO A 48 -6.44 21.59 -3.36
CA PRO A 48 -7.15 22.68 -4.07
C PRO A 48 -6.30 23.92 -4.29
N SER A 49 -5.52 24.35 -3.30
CA SER A 49 -4.66 25.56 -3.41
C SER A 49 -3.65 25.51 -4.56
N LYS A 50 -3.31 24.29 -5.01
CA LYS A 50 -2.33 24.03 -6.08
C LYS A 50 -2.98 23.51 -7.36
N ASP A 51 -4.29 23.27 -7.33
CA ASP A 51 -5.05 22.52 -8.35
C ASP A 51 -4.32 21.25 -8.77
N LEU A 52 -3.90 20.47 -7.77
CA LEU A 52 -3.06 19.28 -7.92
C LEU A 52 -3.82 18.07 -7.41
N PHE A 53 -3.73 16.95 -8.11
CA PHE A 53 -4.05 15.65 -7.53
C PHE A 53 -2.87 14.70 -7.62
N HIS A 54 -2.80 13.77 -6.67
CA HIS A 54 -1.88 12.64 -6.70
C HIS A 54 -2.58 11.38 -6.18
N TRP A 55 -2.65 10.37 -7.03
CA TRP A 55 -3.20 9.06 -6.68
C TRP A 55 -2.06 8.15 -6.25
N PHE A 56 -1.82 8.08 -4.94
CA PHE A 56 -0.66 7.41 -4.37
C PHE A 56 -0.57 5.92 -4.72
N SER A 57 -1.71 5.19 -4.73
CA SER A 57 -1.71 3.76 -5.05
C SER A 57 -1.44 3.44 -6.52
N GLN A 58 -1.69 4.40 -7.42
CA GLN A 58 -1.47 4.26 -8.87
C GLN A 58 -0.23 5.03 -9.35
N ASN A 59 0.38 5.82 -8.49
CA ASN A 59 1.46 6.76 -8.83
C ASN A 59 1.13 7.66 -10.03
N ILE A 60 -0.11 8.11 -10.09
CA ILE A 60 -0.65 9.00 -11.12
C ILE A 60 -0.89 10.37 -10.50
N GLY A 61 -0.53 11.42 -11.20
CA GLY A 61 -0.78 12.79 -10.78
C GLY A 61 -1.07 13.70 -11.96
N GLY A 62 -1.49 14.91 -11.65
CA GLY A 62 -1.76 15.93 -12.64
C GLY A 62 -2.26 17.22 -12.03
N ARG A 63 -2.42 18.23 -12.89
CA ARG A 63 -2.97 19.54 -12.55
C ARG A 63 -4.14 19.82 -13.49
N SER A 64 -5.20 20.39 -12.99
CA SER A 64 -6.45 20.65 -13.69
C SER A 64 -7.39 19.43 -13.84
N ALA A 65 -8.66 19.73 -14.09
CA ALA A 65 -9.68 18.74 -14.40
C ALA A 65 -9.35 17.92 -15.66
N LEU A 66 -8.64 18.51 -16.62
CA LEU A 66 -8.28 17.83 -17.87
C LEU A 66 -7.34 16.66 -17.60
N ASP A 67 -6.31 16.86 -16.76
CA ASP A 67 -5.39 15.79 -16.37
C ASP A 67 -6.11 14.72 -15.51
N TYR A 68 -7.07 15.13 -14.68
CA TYR A 68 -7.88 14.20 -13.89
C TYR A 68 -8.72 13.28 -14.80
N MET A 69 -9.46 13.85 -15.75
CA MET A 69 -10.25 13.06 -16.70
C MET A 69 -9.40 12.10 -17.53
N THR A 70 -8.23 12.56 -18.00
CA THR A 70 -7.38 11.73 -18.86
C THR A 70 -6.63 10.66 -18.07
N ASN A 71 -6.09 11.00 -16.90
CA ASN A 71 -5.22 10.11 -16.13
C ASN A 71 -5.98 9.19 -15.16
N VAL A 72 -7.06 9.69 -14.55
CA VAL A 72 -7.86 8.94 -13.57
C VAL A 72 -9.03 8.22 -14.23
N GLU A 73 -9.84 8.96 -15.02
CA GLU A 73 -11.05 8.41 -15.63
C GLU A 73 -10.83 7.79 -17.01
N ARG A 74 -9.59 7.89 -17.53
CA ARG A 74 -9.19 7.29 -18.81
C ARG A 74 -9.98 7.81 -20.01
N VAL A 75 -10.52 9.02 -19.93
CA VAL A 75 -11.19 9.69 -21.05
C VAL A 75 -10.14 10.17 -22.04
N ASP A 76 -10.38 9.97 -23.35
CA ASP A 76 -9.45 10.48 -24.35
C ASP A 76 -9.34 12.02 -24.33
N PHE A 77 -8.15 12.52 -24.65
CA PHE A 77 -7.83 13.94 -24.51
C PHE A 77 -8.78 14.89 -25.26
N VAL A 78 -9.18 14.52 -26.47
CA VAL A 78 -10.05 15.37 -27.32
C VAL A 78 -11.47 15.44 -26.72
N SER A 79 -12.00 14.31 -26.29
CA SER A 79 -13.29 14.21 -25.60
C SER A 79 -13.28 14.96 -24.27
N ALA A 80 -12.22 14.83 -23.49
CA ALA A 80 -12.08 15.57 -22.22
C ALA A 80 -12.04 17.10 -22.44
N VAL A 81 -11.26 17.58 -23.43
CA VAL A 81 -11.24 19.02 -23.81
C VAL A 81 -12.62 19.49 -24.24
N ARG A 82 -13.33 18.73 -25.09
CA ARG A 82 -14.66 19.09 -25.55
C ARG A 82 -15.66 19.13 -24.40
N PHE A 83 -15.60 18.15 -23.51
CA PHE A 83 -16.48 18.06 -22.34
C PHE A 83 -16.30 19.25 -21.42
N LEU A 84 -15.05 19.57 -21.02
CA LEU A 84 -14.74 20.65 -20.09
C LEU A 84 -15.10 22.04 -20.64
N ASN A 85 -14.96 22.26 -21.95
CA ASN A 85 -15.34 23.51 -22.59
C ASN A 85 -16.88 23.73 -22.62
N ASN A 86 -17.68 22.67 -22.49
CA ASN A 86 -19.12 22.73 -22.41
C ASN A 86 -19.66 22.61 -20.97
N LEU A 87 -18.77 22.43 -19.99
CA LEU A 87 -19.14 22.30 -18.59
C LEU A 87 -19.53 23.67 -18.02
N THR A 88 -20.68 23.76 -17.35
CA THR A 88 -21.05 24.92 -16.53
C THR A 88 -20.71 24.58 -15.08
N PRO A 89 -19.55 25.06 -14.54
CA PRO A 89 -19.09 24.66 -13.22
C PRO A 89 -20.01 25.20 -12.13
N VAL A 90 -20.40 24.36 -11.18
CA VAL A 90 -21.10 24.79 -9.96
C VAL A 90 -20.10 25.50 -9.04
N PRO A 91 -20.47 26.63 -8.40
CA PRO A 91 -19.59 27.31 -7.45
C PRO A 91 -19.18 26.34 -6.31
N VAL A 92 -17.88 26.12 -6.17
CA VAL A 92 -17.30 25.19 -5.18
C VAL A 92 -17.68 25.58 -3.75
N SER A 93 -17.82 26.90 -3.47
CA SER A 93 -18.20 27.41 -2.16
C SER A 93 -19.53 26.89 -1.63
N SER A 94 -20.50 26.61 -2.50
CA SER A 94 -21.82 26.12 -2.09
C SER A 94 -21.83 24.64 -1.66
N GLN A 95 -20.89 23.84 -2.15
CA GLN A 95 -20.71 22.43 -1.75
C GLN A 95 -19.76 22.27 -0.57
N MET A 96 -18.71 23.10 -0.50
CA MET A 96 -17.79 23.10 0.66
C MET A 96 -18.51 23.47 1.96
N ALA A 97 -19.50 24.36 1.92
CA ALA A 97 -20.30 24.72 3.09
C ALA A 97 -21.21 23.58 3.62
N LYS A 98 -21.49 22.57 2.80
CA LYS A 98 -22.28 21.38 3.18
C LYS A 98 -21.45 20.18 3.57
N MET A 99 -20.14 20.27 3.45
CA MET A 99 -19.25 19.20 3.90
C MET A 99 -19.10 19.23 5.41
N PRO A 100 -19.15 18.08 6.11
CA PRO A 100 -18.90 18.06 7.53
C PRO A 100 -17.53 18.68 7.79
N THR A 101 -17.51 19.69 8.66
CA THR A 101 -16.26 20.29 9.14
C THR A 101 -15.42 19.16 9.74
N PRO A 102 -14.13 19.05 9.41
CA PRO A 102 -13.29 18.05 10.05
C PRO A 102 -13.36 18.33 11.55
N THR A 103 -13.86 17.35 12.29
CA THR A 103 -13.82 17.38 13.74
C THR A 103 -12.35 17.52 14.13
N LYS A 104 -11.98 18.71 14.67
CA LYS A 104 -10.66 19.09 15.21
C LYS A 104 -9.46 18.51 14.47
N GLN A 105 -8.60 19.40 13.97
CA GLN A 105 -7.25 19.13 13.52
C GLN A 105 -6.72 17.83 14.15
N GLN A 106 -6.61 16.76 13.37
CA GLN A 106 -5.68 15.73 13.75
C GLN A 106 -4.30 16.40 13.69
N LYS A 107 -3.84 16.95 14.83
CA LYS A 107 -2.41 17.06 15.10
C LYS A 107 -1.82 15.77 14.59
N SER A 108 -0.77 15.82 13.80
CA SER A 108 -0.01 14.63 13.42
C SER A 108 0.15 13.79 14.69
N ARG A 109 -0.65 12.74 14.81
CA ARG A 109 -0.59 11.92 16.02
C ARG A 109 0.81 11.34 16.03
N GLU A 110 1.54 11.61 17.07
CA GLU A 110 2.81 10.96 17.31
C GLU A 110 2.59 9.45 17.20
N PHE A 111 3.52 8.77 16.52
CA PHE A 111 3.40 7.34 16.31
C PHE A 111 3.56 6.63 17.64
N GLU A 112 2.53 5.94 18.06
CA GLU A 112 2.54 5.13 19.27
C GLU A 112 2.01 3.73 18.93
N LEU A 113 2.78 2.71 19.31
CA LEU A 113 2.37 1.33 19.12
C LEU A 113 1.14 1.01 20.01
N PRO A 114 0.15 0.27 19.47
CA PRO A 114 -0.91 -0.28 20.31
C PRO A 114 -0.34 -1.12 21.43
N LYS A 115 -0.96 -1.02 22.61
CA LYS A 115 -0.53 -1.79 23.78
C LYS A 115 -0.53 -3.30 23.46
N ALA A 116 0.59 -3.95 23.72
CA ALA A 116 0.70 -5.40 23.56
C ALA A 116 -0.06 -6.13 24.66
N ASP A 117 -0.73 -7.21 24.28
CA ASP A 117 -1.32 -8.16 25.21
C ASP A 117 -0.22 -9.00 25.89
N LYS A 118 -0.58 -9.69 26.99
CA LYS A 118 0.35 -10.55 27.72
C LYS A 118 0.82 -11.77 26.94
N ASN A 119 0.02 -12.23 25.96
CA ASN A 119 0.33 -13.34 25.08
C ASN A 119 -0.15 -13.08 23.64
N CYS A 120 0.22 -13.96 22.71
CA CYS A 120 -0.13 -13.87 21.29
C CYS A 120 -0.97 -15.04 20.81
N GLU A 121 -1.68 -15.74 21.71
CA GLU A 121 -2.36 -17.00 21.40
C GLU A 121 -3.37 -16.87 20.26
N ALA A 122 -4.22 -15.85 20.30
CA ALA A 122 -5.24 -15.68 19.26
C ALA A 122 -4.62 -15.32 17.91
N VAL A 123 -3.55 -14.50 17.91
CA VAL A 123 -2.81 -14.12 16.69
C VAL A 123 -2.07 -15.32 16.12
N VAL A 124 -1.43 -16.12 16.95
CA VAL A 124 -0.75 -17.37 16.54
C VAL A 124 -1.77 -18.34 15.96
N ALA A 125 -2.88 -18.59 16.65
CA ALA A 125 -3.94 -19.48 16.17
C ALA A 125 -4.52 -19.02 14.82
N TYR A 126 -4.81 -17.71 14.69
CA TYR A 126 -5.30 -17.11 13.46
C TYR A 126 -4.33 -17.30 12.30
N LEU A 127 -3.05 -16.99 12.50
CA LEU A 127 -2.05 -17.08 11.44
C LEU A 127 -1.68 -18.53 11.10
N MET A 128 -1.72 -19.44 12.07
CA MET A 128 -1.60 -20.88 11.82
C MET A 128 -2.76 -21.41 10.97
N HIS A 129 -3.98 -20.97 11.26
CA HIS A 129 -5.16 -21.30 10.44
C HIS A 129 -5.00 -20.79 8.99
N ARG A 130 -4.34 -19.64 8.81
CA ARG A 130 -3.95 -19.13 7.49
C ARG A 130 -2.73 -19.84 6.87
N GLY A 131 -2.25 -20.88 7.47
CA GLY A 131 -1.19 -21.73 6.94
C GLY A 131 0.22 -21.31 7.32
N ILE A 132 0.44 -20.20 8.02
CA ILE A 132 1.79 -19.76 8.41
C ILE A 132 2.43 -20.80 9.35
N SER A 133 3.71 -21.13 9.12
CA SER A 133 4.39 -22.14 9.90
C SER A 133 4.70 -21.68 11.33
N PRO A 134 4.68 -22.60 12.31
CA PRO A 134 5.06 -22.27 13.68
C PRO A 134 6.48 -21.70 13.80
N LYS A 135 7.40 -22.09 12.92
CA LYS A 135 8.80 -21.61 12.92
C LYS A 135 8.87 -20.12 12.53
N VAL A 136 8.13 -19.72 11.49
CA VAL A 136 8.03 -18.31 11.06
C VAL A 136 7.33 -17.47 12.14
N LEU A 137 6.23 -17.96 12.69
CA LEU A 137 5.51 -17.28 13.78
C LEU A 137 6.39 -17.05 15.00
N ARG A 138 7.09 -18.08 15.45
CA ARG A 138 7.98 -18.01 16.61
C ARG A 138 9.08 -16.97 16.41
N TYR A 139 9.65 -16.90 15.22
CA TYR A 139 10.62 -15.87 14.88
C TYR A 139 10.01 -14.45 14.93
N CYS A 140 8.86 -14.23 14.27
CA CYS A 140 8.25 -12.91 14.20
C CYS A 140 7.79 -12.40 15.58
N VAL A 141 7.26 -13.28 16.43
CA VAL A 141 6.90 -12.94 17.81
C VAL A 141 8.16 -12.70 18.66
N GLY A 142 9.15 -13.59 18.58
CA GLY A 142 10.38 -13.49 19.36
C GLY A 142 11.24 -12.28 19.01
N SER A 143 11.22 -11.81 17.75
CA SER A 143 11.92 -10.60 17.31
C SER A 143 11.10 -9.31 17.55
N GLY A 144 9.89 -9.43 18.09
CA GLY A 144 9.02 -8.29 18.40
C GLY A 144 8.56 -7.52 17.16
N ILE A 145 8.46 -8.19 16.00
CA ILE A 145 7.87 -7.61 14.78
C ILE A 145 6.43 -8.05 14.59
N LEU A 146 5.93 -8.98 15.41
CA LEU A 146 4.55 -9.42 15.46
C LEU A 146 4.10 -9.58 16.91
N TYR A 147 2.97 -8.98 17.25
CA TYR A 147 2.34 -9.20 18.56
C TYR A 147 0.82 -9.07 18.49
N GLN A 148 0.16 -9.38 19.59
CA GLN A 148 -1.28 -9.25 19.76
C GLN A 148 -1.65 -7.96 20.48
N THR A 149 -2.70 -7.30 20.04
CA THR A 149 -3.39 -6.23 20.77
C THR A 149 -4.89 -6.47 20.80
N THR A 150 -5.51 -6.13 21.93
CA THR A 150 -6.96 -6.23 22.09
C THR A 150 -7.58 -4.84 22.14
N ARG A 151 -8.64 -4.62 21.36
CA ARG A 151 -9.46 -3.41 21.39
C ARG A 151 -10.93 -3.81 21.58
N GLY A 152 -11.46 -3.55 22.77
CA GLY A 152 -12.77 -4.08 23.17
C GLY A 152 -12.77 -5.61 23.16
N SER A 153 -13.65 -6.24 22.39
CA SER A 153 -13.71 -7.70 22.20
C SER A 153 -12.86 -8.22 21.03
N TYR A 154 -12.23 -7.33 20.25
CA TYR A 154 -11.52 -7.69 19.02
C TYR A 154 -10.02 -7.86 19.28
N ARG A 155 -9.46 -8.97 18.83
CA ARG A 155 -8.02 -9.24 18.84
C ARG A 155 -7.44 -8.97 17.47
N ASN A 156 -6.28 -8.28 17.44
CA ASN A 156 -5.63 -7.88 16.21
C ASN A 156 -4.17 -8.31 16.20
N CYS A 157 -3.69 -8.77 15.05
CA CYS A 157 -2.27 -8.82 14.73
C CYS A 157 -1.74 -7.41 14.60
N VAL A 158 -0.59 -7.12 15.19
CA VAL A 158 0.19 -5.90 14.95
C VAL A 158 1.51 -6.31 14.34
N PHE A 159 1.74 -5.90 13.09
CA PHE A 159 2.97 -6.11 12.34
C PHE A 159 3.78 -4.84 12.38
N VAL A 160 5.02 -4.90 12.89
CA VAL A 160 5.84 -3.72 13.20
C VAL A 160 6.94 -3.55 12.16
N GLY A 161 7.05 -2.36 11.59
CA GLY A 161 8.19 -1.90 10.83
C GLY A 161 9.13 -1.10 11.74
N LYS A 162 10.41 -1.46 11.72
CA LYS A 162 11.45 -0.86 12.56
C LYS A 162 12.49 -0.13 11.69
N ASP A 163 13.15 0.87 12.28
CA ASP A 163 14.33 1.47 11.68
C ASP A 163 15.59 0.63 11.92
N GLU A 164 16.74 1.11 11.44
CA GLU A 164 18.07 0.48 11.56
C GLU A 164 18.53 0.35 13.01
N TYR A 165 17.98 1.12 13.93
CA TYR A 165 18.25 1.04 15.36
C TYR A 165 17.30 0.12 16.12
N GLY A 166 16.36 -0.53 15.40
CA GLY A 166 15.34 -1.40 15.98
C GLY A 166 14.16 -0.68 16.60
N VAL A 167 14.06 0.64 16.41
CA VAL A 167 12.95 1.44 16.93
C VAL A 167 11.74 1.31 15.99
N ALA A 168 10.57 1.04 16.57
CA ALA A 168 9.34 0.95 15.81
C ALA A 168 8.96 2.32 15.20
N ARG A 169 8.71 2.35 13.91
CA ARG A 169 8.36 3.56 13.14
C ARG A 169 7.05 3.45 12.38
N CYS A 170 6.61 2.23 12.11
CA CYS A 170 5.28 1.99 11.57
C CYS A 170 4.70 0.70 12.12
N ALA A 171 3.39 0.55 12.02
CA ALA A 171 2.75 -0.72 12.28
C ALA A 171 1.47 -0.88 11.47
N PHE A 172 1.22 -2.12 11.04
CA PHE A 172 0.03 -2.55 10.32
C PHE A 172 -0.82 -3.43 11.23
N GLN A 173 -2.13 -3.28 11.17
CA GLN A 173 -3.06 -4.09 11.96
C GLN A 173 -3.94 -4.96 11.08
N ARG A 174 -4.18 -6.18 11.54
CA ARG A 174 -5.15 -7.10 10.95
C ARG A 174 -5.98 -7.75 12.05
N GLY A 175 -7.31 -7.63 11.94
CA GLY A 175 -8.21 -8.34 12.84
C GLY A 175 -8.08 -9.85 12.71
N CYS A 176 -8.01 -10.55 13.82
CA CYS A 176 -8.12 -12.00 13.84
C CYS A 176 -9.53 -12.47 13.48
N GLN A 177 -10.51 -11.58 13.56
CA GLN A 177 -11.91 -11.79 13.24
C GLN A 177 -12.38 -10.65 12.30
N GLY A 178 -13.26 -10.99 11.36
CA GLY A 178 -13.80 -10.03 10.40
C GLY A 178 -12.77 -9.51 9.39
N THR A 179 -13.05 -8.32 8.85
CA THR A 179 -12.30 -7.75 7.71
C THR A 179 -11.39 -6.59 8.09
N PHE A 180 -11.28 -6.26 9.40
CA PHE A 180 -10.48 -5.09 9.84
C PHE A 180 -9.03 -5.19 9.39
N ARG A 181 -8.57 -4.12 8.75
CA ARG A 181 -7.17 -3.88 8.37
C ARG A 181 -6.91 -2.38 8.39
N GLY A 182 -5.71 -1.97 8.72
CA GLY A 182 -5.32 -0.56 8.70
C GLY A 182 -3.94 -0.33 9.29
N ASP A 183 -3.47 0.88 9.11
CA ASP A 183 -2.21 1.32 9.70
C ASP A 183 -2.46 1.93 11.08
N VAL A 184 -1.46 1.84 11.94
CA VAL A 184 -1.43 2.60 13.18
C VAL A 184 -1.20 4.07 12.85
N SER A 185 -2.00 4.95 13.48
CA SER A 185 -1.90 6.40 13.25
C SER A 185 -0.49 6.91 13.56
N GLY A 186 0.05 7.81 12.72
CA GLY A 186 1.40 8.32 12.84
C GLY A 186 2.49 7.42 12.24
N SER A 187 2.13 6.26 11.68
CA SER A 187 3.09 5.37 10.99
C SER A 187 3.82 6.10 9.87
N GLN A 188 5.13 5.99 9.86
CA GLN A 188 6.01 6.54 8.84
C GLN A 188 6.10 5.55 7.67
N LYS A 189 5.69 5.98 6.48
CA LYS A 189 5.42 5.10 5.33
C LYS A 189 6.65 4.54 4.63
N GLN A 190 7.85 5.00 4.96
CA GLN A 190 9.10 4.44 4.44
C GLN A 190 9.53 3.15 5.15
N TYR A 191 8.93 2.83 6.29
CA TYR A 191 9.25 1.59 7.01
C TYR A 191 8.25 0.50 6.68
N GLY A 192 8.77 -0.66 6.23
CA GLY A 192 7.98 -1.85 5.96
C GLY A 192 8.07 -2.90 7.08
N PHE A 193 7.24 -3.92 7.00
CA PHE A 193 7.42 -5.11 7.84
C PHE A 193 8.53 -5.96 7.25
N LEU A 194 9.59 -6.21 8.02
CA LEU A 194 10.79 -6.90 7.54
C LEU A 194 11.07 -8.18 8.35
N ILE A 195 11.17 -9.30 7.66
CA ILE A 195 11.83 -10.52 8.16
C ILE A 195 13.22 -10.54 7.56
N SER A 196 14.23 -10.25 8.38
CA SER A 196 15.62 -10.19 7.93
C SER A 196 16.20 -11.57 7.63
N SER A 197 17.09 -11.65 6.63
CA SER A 197 17.94 -12.80 6.43
C SER A 197 18.76 -13.09 7.69
N GLU A 198 19.19 -14.34 7.86
CA GLU A 198 20.17 -14.73 8.89
C GLU A 198 21.61 -14.50 8.43
N ASP A 199 21.82 -14.31 7.14
CA ASP A 199 23.11 -13.96 6.55
C ASP A 199 23.24 -12.45 6.37
N PRO A 200 24.16 -11.79 7.06
CA PRO A 200 24.42 -10.35 6.89
C PRO A 200 24.88 -9.97 5.48
N ALA A 201 25.46 -10.90 4.73
CA ALA A 201 25.90 -10.68 3.34
C ALA A 201 24.83 -11.01 2.31
N CYS A 202 23.59 -11.26 2.74
CA CYS A 202 22.49 -11.59 1.86
C CYS A 202 22.27 -10.49 0.81
N ASP A 203 22.30 -10.87 -0.45
CA ASP A 203 22.17 -10.00 -1.62
C ASP A 203 20.77 -9.96 -2.23
N THR A 204 19.79 -10.64 -1.61
CA THR A 204 18.47 -10.87 -2.19
C THR A 204 17.35 -10.45 -1.24
N VAL A 205 16.36 -9.73 -1.78
CA VAL A 205 15.10 -9.39 -1.08
C VAL A 205 13.88 -9.81 -1.91
N GLU A 206 12.92 -10.44 -1.24
CA GLU A 206 11.57 -10.70 -1.75
C GLU A 206 10.63 -9.65 -1.19
N ILE A 207 9.87 -8.98 -2.07
CA ILE A 207 9.00 -7.85 -1.72
C ILE A 207 7.54 -8.21 -1.92
N TYR A 208 6.73 -7.99 -0.90
CA TYR A 208 5.32 -8.36 -0.81
C TYR A 208 4.43 -7.14 -0.53
N GLU A 209 3.14 -7.23 -0.87
CA GLU A 209 2.21 -6.17 -0.54
C GLU A 209 1.91 -6.12 0.96
N ALA A 210 1.57 -7.24 1.59
CA ALA A 210 1.16 -7.30 2.98
C ALA A 210 2.04 -8.24 3.85
N PRO A 211 2.11 -7.99 5.18
CA PRO A 211 2.91 -8.80 6.10
C PRO A 211 2.56 -10.30 6.09
N ILE A 212 1.29 -10.65 5.91
CA ILE A 212 0.86 -12.06 5.87
C ILE A 212 1.41 -12.73 4.61
N ASP A 213 1.53 -12.02 3.48
CA ASP A 213 2.11 -12.57 2.25
C ASP A 213 3.62 -12.78 2.38
N ALA A 214 4.34 -11.87 3.02
CA ALA A 214 5.76 -12.06 3.35
C ALA A 214 5.98 -13.29 4.25
N MET A 215 5.14 -13.46 5.27
CA MET A 215 5.18 -14.66 6.14
C MET A 215 4.79 -15.92 5.37
N SER A 216 3.90 -15.83 4.40
CA SER A 216 3.50 -16.94 3.52
C SER A 216 4.65 -17.34 2.60
N GLY A 217 5.34 -16.38 1.98
CA GLY A 217 6.54 -16.63 1.18
C GLY A 217 7.65 -17.30 1.99
N ALA A 218 7.91 -16.80 3.20
CA ALA A 218 8.86 -17.42 4.14
C ALA A 218 8.46 -18.86 4.50
N THR A 219 7.17 -19.12 4.70
CA THR A 219 6.65 -20.46 4.98
C THR A 219 6.78 -21.38 3.77
N ILE A 220 6.47 -20.91 2.56
CA ILE A 220 6.64 -21.68 1.33
C ILE A 220 8.09 -22.07 1.13
N ARG A 221 9.03 -21.13 1.33
CA ARG A 221 10.47 -21.40 1.24
C ARG A 221 10.91 -22.45 2.26
N GLN A 222 10.37 -22.41 3.48
CA GLN A 222 10.68 -23.41 4.50
C GLN A 222 10.30 -24.82 4.06
N TYR A 223 9.22 -25.00 3.29
CA TYR A 223 8.78 -26.32 2.83
C TYR A 223 9.47 -26.77 1.53
N LYS A 224 10.01 -25.85 0.76
CA LYS A 224 10.61 -26.15 -0.57
C LYS A 224 12.09 -26.53 -0.55
N HIS A 225 12.80 -26.45 0.42
CA HIS A 225 13.89 -26.72 0.86
C HIS A 225 15.30 -26.90 0.95
N ASP A 226 16.06 -26.66 0.02
CA ASP A 226 17.54 -26.80 -0.10
C ASP A 226 18.34 -25.70 0.61
N LYS A 227 17.69 -24.64 1.04
CA LYS A 227 18.31 -23.50 1.74
C LYS A 227 17.51 -23.12 2.99
N PRO A 228 18.16 -22.53 4.01
CA PRO A 228 17.47 -21.98 5.17
C PRO A 228 16.37 -21.02 4.72
N TRP A 229 15.21 -21.09 5.37
CA TRP A 229 14.09 -20.22 4.99
C TRP A 229 14.37 -18.73 5.15
N ARG A 230 15.33 -18.35 6.00
CA ARG A 230 15.84 -16.98 6.14
C ARG A 230 17.11 -16.72 5.32
N SER A 231 17.30 -17.42 4.21
CA SER A 231 18.41 -17.14 3.27
C SER A 231 18.20 -15.90 2.42
N VAL A 232 17.03 -15.25 2.51
CA VAL A 232 16.70 -13.97 1.86
C VAL A 232 15.99 -13.06 2.84
N HIS A 233 15.92 -11.77 2.52
CA HIS A 233 15.05 -10.83 3.21
C HIS A 233 13.63 -10.91 2.67
N TYR A 234 12.61 -10.72 3.54
CA TYR A 234 11.20 -10.62 3.15
C TYR A 234 10.67 -9.27 3.63
N LEU A 235 10.40 -8.39 2.69
CA LEU A 235 9.89 -7.04 2.96
C LEU A 235 8.43 -6.94 2.54
N ALA A 236 7.54 -6.56 3.46
CA ALA A 236 6.17 -6.20 3.13
C ALA A 236 5.95 -4.69 3.24
N LEU A 237 5.33 -4.12 2.21
CA LEU A 237 5.18 -2.67 2.07
C LEU A 237 4.02 -2.09 2.90
N GLY A 238 3.03 -2.93 3.25
CA GLY A 238 1.77 -2.51 3.89
C GLY A 238 0.82 -1.80 2.93
N GLY A 239 0.84 -2.22 1.67
CA GLY A 239 0.12 -1.66 0.53
C GLY A 239 1.09 -1.32 -0.60
N LEU A 240 0.56 -0.89 -1.74
CA LEU A 240 1.37 -0.60 -2.93
C LEU A 240 2.07 0.77 -2.82
N ASN A 241 3.15 0.82 -2.05
CA ASN A 241 3.95 2.02 -1.78
C ASN A 241 5.44 1.74 -2.01
N TYR A 242 6.10 2.59 -2.78
CA TYR A 242 7.51 2.39 -3.14
C TYR A 242 8.50 2.84 -2.06
N LEU A 243 8.10 3.68 -1.10
CA LEU A 243 9.00 4.24 -0.08
C LEU A 243 9.75 3.19 0.76
N PRO A 244 9.11 2.07 1.20
CA PRO A 244 9.84 1.04 1.94
C PRO A 244 10.91 0.34 1.11
N ILE A 245 10.73 0.24 -0.20
CA ILE A 245 11.73 -0.33 -1.11
C ILE A 245 12.99 0.54 -1.12
N ASP A 246 12.82 1.84 -1.36
CA ASP A 246 13.95 2.77 -1.39
C ASP A 246 14.67 2.81 -0.05
N TYR A 247 13.93 2.90 1.06
CA TYR A 247 14.54 2.90 2.39
C TYR A 247 15.32 1.60 2.65
N PHE A 248 14.71 0.44 2.41
CA PHE A 248 15.35 -0.85 2.62
C PHE A 248 16.66 -0.98 1.82
N LEU A 249 16.64 -0.63 0.54
CA LEU A 249 17.80 -0.73 -0.34
C LEU A 249 18.92 0.24 0.05
N GLN A 250 18.59 1.41 0.62
CA GLN A 250 19.59 2.32 1.18
C GLN A 250 20.29 1.73 2.42
N GLN A 251 19.55 0.99 3.26
CA GLN A 251 20.10 0.36 4.46
C GLN A 251 20.85 -0.97 4.16
N HIS A 252 20.61 -1.55 2.97
CA HIS A 252 21.18 -2.84 2.57
C HIS A 252 21.90 -2.73 1.22
N PRO A 253 23.05 -2.02 1.16
CA PRO A 253 23.76 -1.77 -0.11
C PRO A 253 24.34 -3.05 -0.75
N GLN A 254 24.46 -4.14 0.01
CA GLN A 254 24.86 -5.46 -0.50
C GLN A 254 23.77 -6.13 -1.34
N VAL A 255 22.49 -5.72 -1.21
CA VAL A 255 21.39 -6.29 -1.98
C VAL A 255 21.51 -5.89 -3.45
N LYS A 256 21.47 -6.87 -4.34
CA LYS A 256 21.54 -6.72 -5.80
C LYS A 256 20.36 -7.34 -6.50
N ASN A 257 19.73 -8.33 -5.87
CA ASN A 257 18.63 -9.10 -6.43
C ASN A 257 17.32 -8.72 -5.73
N VAL A 258 16.35 -8.25 -6.49
CA VAL A 258 15.02 -7.87 -6.01
C VAL A 258 13.98 -8.75 -6.68
N VAL A 259 13.20 -9.48 -5.87
CA VAL A 259 12.11 -10.33 -6.34
C VAL A 259 10.79 -9.67 -5.96
N LEU A 260 9.99 -9.32 -6.95
CA LEU A 260 8.68 -8.69 -6.77
C LEU A 260 7.61 -9.78 -6.66
N CYS A 261 7.02 -9.91 -5.48
CA CYS A 261 6.05 -10.94 -5.11
C CYS A 261 4.68 -10.33 -4.84
N PHE A 262 4.23 -9.42 -5.72
CA PHE A 262 2.95 -8.72 -5.54
C PHE A 262 1.76 -9.54 -6.01
N ASP A 263 0.57 -9.12 -5.58
CA ASP A 263 -0.70 -9.75 -5.90
C ASP A 263 -0.93 -9.85 -7.42
N ARG A 264 -1.74 -10.84 -7.83
CA ARG A 264 -2.09 -11.06 -9.24
C ARG A 264 -3.22 -10.17 -9.74
N ASP A 265 -3.78 -9.32 -8.88
CA ASP A 265 -4.80 -8.36 -9.31
C ASP A 265 -4.20 -7.20 -10.12
N GLU A 266 -5.07 -6.44 -10.79
CA GLU A 266 -4.65 -5.33 -11.65
C GLU A 266 -3.78 -4.30 -10.93
N PRO A 267 -4.11 -3.82 -9.70
CA PRO A 267 -3.25 -2.91 -8.96
C PRO A 267 -1.85 -3.48 -8.68
N GLY A 268 -1.77 -4.74 -8.26
CA GLY A 268 -0.51 -5.43 -7.99
C GLY A 268 0.35 -5.56 -9.25
N ARG A 269 -0.24 -5.89 -10.40
CA ARG A 269 0.49 -6.00 -11.68
C ARG A 269 0.97 -4.64 -12.17
N ASN A 270 0.14 -3.60 -12.11
CA ASN A 270 0.53 -2.24 -12.46
C ASN A 270 1.68 -1.74 -11.59
N PHE A 271 1.62 -2.00 -10.29
CA PHE A 271 2.70 -1.61 -9.37
C PHE A 271 3.99 -2.40 -9.65
N THR A 272 3.89 -3.68 -10.03
CA THR A 272 5.04 -4.50 -10.44
C THR A 272 5.80 -3.85 -11.60
N GLU A 273 5.10 -3.43 -12.65
CA GLU A 273 5.72 -2.78 -13.82
C GLU A 273 6.44 -1.49 -13.42
N ILE A 274 5.80 -0.65 -12.61
CA ILE A 274 6.39 0.60 -12.11
C ILE A 274 7.63 0.32 -11.27
N ALA A 275 7.55 -0.62 -10.32
CA ALA A 275 8.65 -0.97 -9.43
C ALA A 275 9.82 -1.61 -10.21
N ALA A 276 9.51 -2.55 -11.11
CA ALA A 276 10.51 -3.21 -11.94
C ALA A 276 11.31 -2.21 -12.77
N LYS A 277 10.62 -1.28 -13.44
CA LYS A 277 11.28 -0.23 -14.23
C LYS A 277 12.22 0.61 -13.35
N LYS A 278 11.73 1.15 -12.23
CA LYS A 278 12.53 1.98 -11.31
C LYS A 278 13.77 1.25 -10.78
N LEU A 279 13.63 -0.03 -10.44
CA LEU A 279 14.72 -0.85 -9.91
C LEU A 279 15.74 -1.21 -11.00
N THR A 280 15.28 -1.53 -12.20
CA THR A 280 16.17 -1.81 -13.35
C THR A 280 16.96 -0.56 -13.74
N ASP A 281 16.34 0.62 -13.75
CA ASP A 281 17.01 1.89 -13.99
C ASP A 281 18.14 2.15 -12.94
N LYS A 282 17.91 1.70 -11.69
CA LYS A 282 18.90 1.73 -10.60
C LYS A 282 19.89 0.56 -10.63
N LYS A 283 19.88 -0.29 -11.67
CA LYS A 283 20.82 -1.42 -11.89
C LYS A 283 20.66 -2.61 -10.94
N TYR A 284 19.50 -2.78 -10.31
CA TYR A 284 19.17 -4.02 -9.60
C TYR A 284 18.78 -5.12 -10.59
N ALA A 285 19.11 -6.37 -10.28
CA ALA A 285 18.55 -7.53 -10.96
C ALA A 285 17.12 -7.77 -10.43
N VAL A 286 16.14 -7.58 -11.30
CA VAL A 286 14.72 -7.66 -10.92
C VAL A 286 14.08 -8.92 -11.48
N LYS A 287 13.36 -9.64 -10.63
CA LYS A 287 12.53 -10.79 -11.01
C LYS A 287 11.09 -10.56 -10.60
N ASP A 288 10.16 -10.66 -11.53
CA ASP A 288 8.73 -10.74 -11.22
C ASP A 288 8.36 -12.18 -10.86
N MET A 289 7.77 -12.37 -9.69
CA MET A 289 7.38 -13.68 -9.18
C MET A 289 6.04 -13.61 -8.44
N PRO A 290 4.93 -13.43 -9.19
CA PRO A 290 3.59 -13.45 -8.61
C PRO A 290 3.27 -14.82 -8.01
N PRO A 291 2.26 -14.95 -7.12
CA PRO A 291 1.85 -16.23 -6.59
C PRO A 291 1.47 -17.19 -7.72
N ALA A 292 1.88 -18.46 -7.65
CA ALA A 292 1.62 -19.43 -8.71
C ALA A 292 0.12 -19.78 -8.84
N VAL A 293 -0.61 -19.74 -7.71
CA VAL A 293 -2.04 -20.02 -7.62
C VAL A 293 -2.67 -19.00 -6.67
N GLY A 294 -3.92 -18.62 -6.94
CA GLY A 294 -4.66 -17.65 -6.14
C GLY A 294 -4.31 -16.20 -6.48
N LYS A 295 -4.86 -15.28 -5.71
CA LYS A 295 -4.65 -13.87 -5.85
C LYS A 295 -3.35 -13.41 -5.20
N ASP A 296 -3.09 -13.86 -3.97
CA ASP A 296 -1.99 -13.45 -3.11
C ASP A 296 -1.15 -14.66 -2.64
N TYR A 297 -0.03 -14.40 -1.98
CA TYR A 297 0.86 -15.45 -1.49
C TYR A 297 0.26 -16.27 -0.35
N ASN A 298 -0.71 -15.73 0.40
CA ASN A 298 -1.39 -16.50 1.41
C ASN A 298 -2.37 -17.53 0.82
N GLU A 299 -3.11 -17.16 -0.22
CA GLU A 299 -3.94 -18.11 -0.97
C GLU A 299 -3.08 -19.20 -1.62
N TYR A 300 -1.91 -18.83 -2.19
CA TYR A 300 -0.97 -19.80 -2.72
C TYR A 300 -0.46 -20.78 -1.66
N LEU A 301 -0.08 -20.30 -0.47
CA LEU A 301 0.35 -21.16 0.63
C LEU A 301 -0.75 -22.15 1.04
N VAL A 302 -1.99 -21.68 1.20
CA VAL A 302 -3.13 -22.52 1.59
C VAL A 302 -3.40 -23.60 0.54
N ALA A 303 -3.36 -23.25 -0.75
CA ALA A 303 -3.52 -24.19 -1.84
C ALA A 303 -2.40 -25.24 -1.87
N ALA A 304 -1.14 -24.81 -1.74
CA ALA A 304 0.01 -25.73 -1.70
C ALA A 304 -0.04 -26.72 -0.55
N LYS A 305 -0.49 -26.29 0.64
CA LYS A 305 -0.67 -27.18 1.79
C LYS A 305 -1.76 -28.22 1.58
N LYS A 306 -2.86 -27.88 0.93
CA LYS A 306 -3.92 -28.83 0.59
C LYS A 306 -3.39 -29.94 -0.31
N LEU A 307 -2.61 -29.62 -1.33
CA LEU A 307 -2.00 -30.61 -2.23
C LEU A 307 -1.09 -31.57 -1.47
N ILE A 308 -0.20 -31.07 -0.61
CA ILE A 308 0.70 -31.90 0.21
C ILE A 308 -0.07 -32.83 1.18
N SER A 309 -1.23 -32.38 1.69
CA SER A 309 -2.06 -33.21 2.59
C SER A 309 -2.88 -34.26 1.86
N MET A 310 -3.08 -34.14 0.55
CA MET A 310 -3.80 -35.12 -0.28
C MET A 310 -2.89 -36.22 -0.84
N GLU A 311 -1.56 -35.96 -0.87
CA GLU A 311 -0.54 -36.91 -1.34
C GLU A 311 0.01 -37.82 -0.22
N ARG A 312 -0.44 -37.61 1.03
CA ARG A 312 -0.10 -38.45 2.21
C ARG A 312 -1.28 -39.31 2.64
#